data_897636b4ea2f2dae2edf00f76e801c49
#
_entry.id   897636b4ea2f2dae2edf00f76e801c49
#
_cell.length_a   1.000
_cell.length_b   1.000
_cell.length_c   1.000
_cell.angle_alpha   90.00
_cell.angle_beta   90.00
_cell.angle_gamma   90.00
#
_symmetry.space_group_name_H-M   'P 1'
#
loop_
_entity.id
_entity.type
_entity.pdbx_description
1 polymer ?
#
loop_
_entity_poly.entity_id
_entity_poly.type
_entity_poly.pdbx_seq_one_letter_code
_entity_poly.pdbx_strand_id
1 'polypeptide(L)'
;PAEQLRDIDALFCADLPENLDDMTALKWVQITSSGFEHIIPHDFPARGVRASNARGVFDVPIAEWCFSMMVNLARDLPQMYRNQQAGHWDRGAQFQSEIRGKTVGFWGYGGLARETARIAKFAGLRIHVLARNGVQPQHELYRVPGTGDPDGVLPDEVFDLKHKSEFLSGLDFLIIALPLNAGTRGLVTAEDLRALPKTALLLNPARGPIIQEAALLQALNEGWIAGAALDTHYHY
;
A
#
# COMPACT_ATOMS: atom_id res chain seq x y z
N PRO A 1 36.86 -3.47 -11.42
CA PRO A 1 37.54 -4.74 -11.66
C PRO A 1 37.14 -5.73 -10.56
N ALA A 2 37.03 -7.02 -10.88
CA ALA A 2 36.60 -8.05 -9.94
C ALA A 2 37.46 -8.12 -8.67
N GLU A 3 38.75 -7.75 -8.75
CA GLU A 3 39.62 -7.70 -7.58
C GLU A 3 39.19 -6.69 -6.52
N GLN A 4 38.62 -5.54 -6.90
CA GLN A 4 38.14 -4.52 -5.96
C GLN A 4 36.84 -4.94 -5.26
N LEU A 5 36.10 -5.90 -5.80
CA LEU A 5 34.83 -6.36 -5.23
C LEU A 5 35.02 -7.44 -4.17
N ARG A 6 36.14 -8.15 -4.20
CA ARG A 6 36.40 -9.29 -3.29
C ARG A 6 36.40 -8.92 -1.81
N ASP A 7 36.85 -7.70 -1.51
CA ASP A 7 37.02 -7.21 -0.12
C ASP A 7 35.78 -6.45 0.40
N ILE A 8 34.71 -6.36 -0.42
CA ILE A 8 33.47 -5.70 0.00
C ILE A 8 32.73 -6.59 1.01
N ASP A 9 32.54 -6.10 2.21
CA ASP A 9 31.83 -6.79 3.29
C ASP A 9 30.38 -6.29 3.50
N ALA A 10 30.04 -5.09 2.97
CA ALA A 10 28.70 -4.52 3.04
C ALA A 10 28.31 -3.85 1.70
N LEU A 11 27.08 -4.07 1.26
CA LEU A 11 26.54 -3.48 0.03
C LEU A 11 25.29 -2.66 0.38
N PHE A 12 25.24 -1.40 -0.07
CA PHE A 12 24.07 -0.53 -0.04
C PHE A 12 23.65 -0.22 -1.48
N CYS A 13 22.46 -0.68 -1.89
CA CYS A 13 22.02 -0.56 -3.28
C CYS A 13 20.50 -0.52 -3.43
N ALA A 14 20.02 -0.03 -4.58
CA ALA A 14 18.61 -0.16 -4.98
C ALA A 14 18.38 -1.54 -5.61
N ASP A 15 19.18 -1.86 -6.62
CA ASP A 15 19.18 -3.14 -7.31
C ASP A 15 20.51 -3.85 -7.07
N LEU A 16 20.47 -5.18 -7.03
CA LEU A 16 21.67 -5.98 -6.86
C LEU A 16 22.53 -5.90 -8.14
N PRO A 17 23.85 -5.74 -8.02
CA PRO A 17 24.73 -5.72 -9.16
C PRO A 17 24.84 -7.12 -9.80
N GLU A 18 25.03 -7.16 -11.13
CA GLU A 18 25.17 -8.42 -11.89
C GLU A 18 26.35 -9.28 -11.39
N ASN A 19 27.39 -8.62 -10.90
CA ASN A 19 28.61 -9.26 -10.39
C ASN A 19 28.62 -9.46 -8.88
N LEU A 20 27.46 -9.67 -8.27
CA LEU A 20 27.30 -9.96 -6.85
C LEU A 20 28.16 -11.14 -6.37
N ASP A 21 28.36 -12.14 -7.21
CA ASP A 21 29.14 -13.34 -6.89
C ASP A 21 30.65 -13.09 -6.79
N ASP A 22 31.15 -11.97 -7.32
CA ASP A 22 32.53 -11.54 -7.14
C ASP A 22 32.80 -10.99 -5.73
N MET A 23 31.75 -10.66 -4.95
CA MET A 23 31.84 -10.11 -3.60
C MET A 23 31.98 -11.22 -2.56
N THR A 24 33.12 -11.90 -2.55
CA THR A 24 33.34 -13.09 -1.72
C THR A 24 33.44 -12.82 -0.22
N ALA A 25 33.72 -11.58 0.20
CA ALA A 25 33.74 -11.13 1.58
C ALA A 25 32.41 -10.57 2.08
N LEU A 26 31.36 -10.54 1.24
CA LEU A 26 30.07 -9.91 1.56
C LEU A 26 29.39 -10.56 2.75
N LYS A 27 29.00 -9.74 3.75
CA LYS A 27 28.34 -10.15 4.99
C LYS A 27 26.96 -9.52 5.16
N TRP A 28 26.74 -8.35 4.53
CA TRP A 28 25.49 -7.60 4.71
C TRP A 28 25.09 -6.87 3.44
N VAL A 29 23.81 -6.97 3.10
CA VAL A 29 23.16 -6.20 2.04
C VAL A 29 22.06 -5.35 2.64
N GLN A 30 22.10 -4.04 2.42
CA GLN A 30 21.02 -3.11 2.71
C GLN A 30 20.44 -2.60 1.40
N ILE A 31 19.17 -2.92 1.13
CA ILE A 31 18.47 -2.34 -0.02
C ILE A 31 17.76 -1.04 0.36
N THR A 32 17.64 -0.11 -0.62
CA THR A 32 17.03 1.21 -0.42
C THR A 32 15.51 1.20 -0.47
N SER A 33 14.89 0.08 -0.87
CA SER A 33 13.43 -0.08 -0.97
C SER A 33 12.84 -0.78 0.25
N SER A 34 11.56 -0.53 0.53
CA SER A 34 10.78 -1.32 1.52
C SER A 34 10.37 -2.69 0.97
N GLY A 35 10.09 -2.78 -0.34
CA GLY A 35 9.87 -4.05 -1.04
C GLY A 35 11.19 -4.80 -1.20
N PHE A 36 11.14 -6.13 -1.09
CA PHE A 36 12.34 -6.98 -1.11
C PHE A 36 12.19 -8.21 -2.02
N GLU A 37 11.18 -8.26 -2.86
CA GLU A 37 10.85 -9.41 -3.71
C GLU A 37 12.00 -9.74 -4.67
N HIS A 38 12.68 -8.71 -5.18
CA HIS A 38 13.78 -8.83 -6.14
C HIS A 38 15.06 -9.46 -5.55
N ILE A 39 15.20 -9.47 -4.21
CA ILE A 39 16.36 -10.09 -3.56
C ILE A 39 16.10 -11.53 -3.09
N ILE A 40 14.84 -11.99 -3.05
CA ILE A 40 14.48 -13.35 -2.61
C ILE A 40 15.23 -14.45 -3.40
N PRO A 41 15.35 -14.35 -4.75
CA PRO A 41 16.01 -15.39 -5.54
C PRO A 41 17.50 -15.61 -5.22
N HIS A 42 18.15 -14.67 -4.54
CA HIS A 42 19.58 -14.72 -4.25
C HIS A 42 19.95 -15.53 -3.01
N ASP A 43 18.94 -15.97 -2.24
CA ASP A 43 19.08 -16.83 -1.05
C ASP A 43 20.25 -16.41 -0.13
N PHE A 44 20.26 -15.12 0.26
CA PHE A 44 21.30 -14.58 1.13
C PHE A 44 21.54 -15.37 2.43
N PRO A 45 20.50 -15.91 3.10
CA PRO A 45 20.71 -16.75 4.28
C PRO A 45 21.59 -18.00 4.01
N ALA A 46 21.40 -18.69 2.89
CA ALA A 46 22.23 -19.83 2.52
C ALA A 46 23.68 -19.44 2.22
N ARG A 47 23.90 -18.19 1.81
CA ARG A 47 25.25 -17.60 1.57
C ARG A 47 25.89 -17.05 2.84
N GLY A 48 25.24 -17.14 4.00
CA GLY A 48 25.70 -16.54 5.25
C GLY A 48 25.68 -14.98 5.26
N VAL A 49 24.96 -14.36 4.31
CA VAL A 49 24.83 -12.92 4.17
C VAL A 49 23.53 -12.44 4.82
N ARG A 50 23.60 -11.41 5.64
CA ARG A 50 22.41 -10.74 6.17
C ARG A 50 21.85 -9.78 5.16
N ALA A 51 20.53 -9.76 4.98
CA ALA A 51 19.85 -8.77 4.16
C ALA A 51 18.86 -7.95 4.99
N SER A 52 18.80 -6.66 4.72
CA SER A 52 17.85 -5.72 5.33
C SER A 52 17.29 -4.76 4.28
N ASN A 53 16.08 -4.24 4.54
CA ASN A 53 15.38 -3.31 3.67
C ASN A 53 15.13 -1.96 4.36
N ALA A 54 14.61 -0.99 3.62
CA ALA A 54 14.30 0.36 4.12
C ALA A 54 12.88 0.46 4.70
N ARG A 55 12.43 -0.53 5.46
CA ARG A 55 11.11 -0.52 6.12
C ARG A 55 10.95 0.72 7.00
N GLY A 56 9.81 1.39 6.90
CA GLY A 56 9.47 2.58 7.69
C GLY A 56 9.92 3.91 7.08
N VAL A 57 10.89 3.89 6.15
CA VAL A 57 11.43 5.11 5.53
C VAL A 57 10.39 5.78 4.61
N PHE A 58 9.56 4.99 3.95
CA PHE A 58 8.57 5.47 2.99
C PHE A 58 7.15 5.56 3.56
N ASP A 59 6.95 5.29 4.83
CA ASP A 59 5.61 5.28 5.43
C ASP A 59 4.93 6.65 5.32
N VAL A 60 5.67 7.74 5.56
CA VAL A 60 5.14 9.10 5.50
C VAL A 60 4.77 9.51 4.06
N PRO A 61 5.69 9.52 3.07
CA PRO A 61 5.36 9.98 1.71
C PRO A 61 4.27 9.14 1.04
N ILE A 62 4.23 7.82 1.30
CA ILE A 62 3.16 6.97 0.74
C ILE A 62 1.83 7.20 1.48
N ALA A 63 1.85 7.48 2.77
CA ALA A 63 0.62 7.85 3.50
C ALA A 63 0.04 9.19 3.02
N GLU A 64 0.89 10.17 2.71
CA GLU A 64 0.50 11.44 2.09
C GLU A 64 -0.12 11.20 0.70
N TRP A 65 0.48 10.31 -0.11
CA TRP A 65 -0.09 9.90 -1.39
C TRP A 65 -1.47 9.26 -1.20
N CYS A 66 -1.63 8.30 -0.28
CA CYS A 66 -2.91 7.66 0.00
C CYS A 66 -3.98 8.69 0.37
N PHE A 67 -3.66 9.61 1.29
CA PHE A 67 -4.59 10.64 1.70
C PHE A 67 -4.95 11.58 0.55
N SER A 68 -3.96 12.02 -0.23
CA SER A 68 -4.16 12.86 -1.42
C SER A 68 -5.07 12.17 -2.44
N MET A 69 -4.89 10.86 -2.67
CA MET A 69 -5.73 10.11 -3.61
C MET A 69 -7.16 9.88 -3.09
N MET A 70 -7.36 9.68 -1.79
CA MET A 70 -8.72 9.65 -1.22
C MET A 70 -9.47 10.96 -1.50
N VAL A 71 -8.84 12.11 -1.28
CA VAL A 71 -9.42 13.41 -1.57
C VAL A 71 -9.63 13.61 -3.07
N ASN A 72 -8.63 13.27 -3.88
CA ASN A 72 -8.66 13.38 -5.34
C ASN A 72 -9.86 12.61 -5.93
N LEU A 73 -10.01 11.35 -5.55
CA LEU A 73 -11.09 10.50 -6.04
C LEU A 73 -12.46 10.96 -5.51
N ALA A 74 -12.56 11.33 -4.23
CA ALA A 74 -13.81 11.82 -3.66
C ALA A 74 -14.27 13.16 -4.26
N ARG A 75 -13.34 14.02 -4.66
CA ARG A 75 -13.62 15.31 -5.30
C ARG A 75 -13.70 15.20 -6.83
N ASP A 76 -13.42 14.02 -7.41
CA ASP A 76 -13.32 13.79 -8.85
C ASP A 76 -12.49 14.89 -9.56
N LEU A 77 -11.24 15.06 -9.11
CA LEU A 77 -10.34 16.05 -9.73
C LEU A 77 -10.15 15.80 -11.24
N PRO A 78 -10.14 14.58 -11.77
CA PRO A 78 -10.12 14.36 -13.22
C PRO A 78 -11.29 15.03 -13.95
N GLN A 79 -12.50 15.03 -13.39
CA GLN A 79 -13.64 15.75 -13.97
C GLN A 79 -13.44 17.26 -13.89
N MET A 80 -12.89 17.76 -12.79
CA MET A 80 -12.58 19.20 -12.66
C MET A 80 -11.55 19.64 -13.71
N TYR A 81 -10.52 18.83 -13.98
CA TYR A 81 -9.54 19.12 -15.04
C TYR A 81 -10.18 19.10 -16.44
N ARG A 82 -11.04 18.12 -16.74
CA ARG A 82 -11.78 18.07 -18.01
C ARG A 82 -12.64 19.33 -18.18
N ASN A 83 -13.35 19.74 -17.16
CA ASN A 83 -14.18 20.95 -17.16
C ASN A 83 -13.31 22.20 -17.40
N GLN A 84 -12.17 22.30 -16.71
CA GLN A 84 -11.23 23.42 -16.88
C GLN A 84 -10.71 23.50 -18.33
N GLN A 85 -10.29 22.37 -18.90
CA GLN A 85 -9.80 22.30 -20.28
C GLN A 85 -10.88 22.66 -21.31
N ALA A 86 -12.12 22.29 -21.03
CA ALA A 86 -13.27 22.62 -21.87
C ALA A 86 -13.80 24.07 -21.67
N GLY A 87 -13.23 24.84 -20.73
CA GLY A 87 -13.74 26.15 -20.36
C GLY A 87 -15.15 26.09 -19.74
N HIS A 88 -15.53 24.96 -19.20
CA HIS A 88 -16.84 24.71 -18.60
C HIS A 88 -16.83 24.94 -17.10
N TRP A 89 -17.72 25.80 -16.60
CA TRP A 89 -17.93 26.01 -15.16
C TRP A 89 -19.17 25.22 -14.68
N ASP A 90 -18.95 24.02 -14.10
CA ASP A 90 -20.01 23.28 -13.42
C ASP A 90 -20.17 23.76 -11.98
N ARG A 91 -21.04 24.74 -11.77
CA ARG A 91 -21.31 25.29 -10.44
C ARG A 91 -22.02 24.27 -9.53
N GLY A 92 -22.75 23.31 -10.09
CA GLY A 92 -23.50 22.31 -9.34
C GLY A 92 -22.60 21.34 -8.61
N ALA A 93 -21.47 20.96 -9.22
CA ALA A 93 -20.42 20.08 -8.69
C ALA A 93 -20.95 18.82 -7.95
N GLN A 94 -22.10 18.27 -8.40
CA GLN A 94 -22.79 17.14 -7.75
C GLN A 94 -22.01 15.84 -7.84
N PHE A 95 -20.98 15.77 -8.68
CA PHE A 95 -20.04 14.66 -8.79
C PHE A 95 -19.06 14.57 -7.61
N GLN A 96 -18.99 15.59 -6.75
CA GLN A 96 -18.06 15.65 -5.61
C GLN A 96 -18.69 15.12 -4.33
N SER A 97 -17.86 14.50 -3.49
CA SER A 97 -18.25 14.07 -2.15
C SER A 97 -17.23 14.50 -1.09
N GLU A 98 -17.66 14.59 0.15
CA GLU A 98 -16.78 14.81 1.30
C GLU A 98 -16.19 13.48 1.80
N ILE A 99 -15.01 13.56 2.41
CA ILE A 99 -14.36 12.38 3.03
C ILE A 99 -14.67 12.26 4.53
N ARG A 100 -15.03 13.38 5.20
CA ARG A 100 -15.34 13.38 6.62
C ARG A 100 -16.52 12.44 6.92
N GLY A 101 -16.38 11.63 7.97
CA GLY A 101 -17.39 10.64 8.39
C GLY A 101 -17.43 9.36 7.54
N LYS A 102 -16.64 9.31 6.46
CA LYS A 102 -16.48 8.09 5.64
C LYS A 102 -15.60 7.05 6.34
N THR A 103 -15.68 5.81 5.88
CA THR A 103 -14.93 4.68 6.42
C THR A 103 -13.80 4.30 5.46
N VAL A 104 -12.56 4.32 5.95
CA VAL A 104 -11.41 3.77 5.24
C VAL A 104 -11.02 2.42 5.85
N GLY A 105 -10.97 1.39 5.03
CA GLY A 105 -10.52 0.06 5.40
C GLY A 105 -9.09 -0.20 4.93
N PHE A 106 -8.28 -0.71 5.84
CA PHE A 106 -6.91 -1.14 5.54
C PHE A 106 -6.87 -2.66 5.50
N TRP A 107 -6.54 -3.22 4.34
CA TRP A 107 -6.21 -4.65 4.25
C TRP A 107 -4.73 -4.82 4.55
N GLY A 108 -4.41 -5.18 5.80
CA GLY A 108 -3.11 -5.10 6.43
C GLY A 108 -2.89 -3.81 7.22
N TYR A 109 -2.15 -3.88 8.33
CA TYR A 109 -1.92 -2.74 9.23
C TYR A 109 -0.45 -2.62 9.64
N GLY A 110 0.43 -2.44 8.63
CA GLY A 110 1.85 -2.14 8.76
C GLY A 110 2.12 -0.64 8.93
N GLY A 111 3.39 -0.21 8.85
CA GLY A 111 3.81 1.18 9.07
C GLY A 111 3.08 2.18 8.17
N LEU A 112 3.02 1.92 6.86
CA LEU A 112 2.25 2.70 5.90
C LEU A 112 0.78 2.88 6.33
N ALA A 113 0.08 1.77 6.63
CA ALA A 113 -1.33 1.83 7.02
C ALA A 113 -1.53 2.60 8.32
N ARG A 114 -0.63 2.44 9.29
CA ARG A 114 -0.66 3.15 10.57
C ARG A 114 -0.49 4.65 10.39
N GLU A 115 0.42 5.09 9.53
CA GLU A 115 0.58 6.52 9.26
C GLU A 115 -0.59 7.08 8.46
N THR A 116 -1.08 6.35 7.45
CA THR A 116 -2.28 6.75 6.71
C THR A 116 -3.50 6.84 7.63
N ALA A 117 -3.67 5.88 8.56
CA ALA A 117 -4.74 5.89 9.55
C ALA A 117 -4.67 7.12 10.47
N ARG A 118 -3.46 7.52 10.91
CA ARG A 118 -3.26 8.72 11.72
C ARG A 118 -3.75 9.98 10.99
N ILE A 119 -3.37 10.15 9.72
CA ILE A 119 -3.80 11.29 8.90
C ILE A 119 -5.32 11.23 8.66
N ALA A 120 -5.85 10.06 8.28
CA ALA A 120 -7.27 9.86 8.02
C ALA A 120 -8.13 10.11 9.27
N LYS A 121 -7.69 9.67 10.45
CA LYS A 121 -8.37 9.93 11.72
C LYS A 121 -8.45 11.43 12.03
N PHE A 122 -7.36 12.16 11.82
CA PHE A 122 -7.33 13.62 11.97
C PHE A 122 -8.33 14.30 11.02
N ALA A 123 -8.51 13.80 9.80
CA ALA A 123 -9.49 14.29 8.83
C ALA A 123 -10.93 13.85 9.13
N GLY A 124 -11.16 13.07 10.18
CA GLY A 124 -12.48 12.65 10.65
C GLY A 124 -13.04 11.42 9.94
N LEU A 125 -12.20 10.55 9.36
CA LEU A 125 -12.62 9.25 8.84
C LEU A 125 -12.69 8.22 9.98
N ARG A 126 -13.51 7.19 9.77
CA ARG A 126 -13.50 5.97 10.57
C ARG A 126 -12.48 5.00 9.99
N ILE A 127 -11.78 4.29 10.87
CA ILE A 127 -10.67 3.40 10.52
C ILE A 127 -11.08 1.96 10.78
N HIS A 128 -11.22 1.17 9.73
CA HIS A 128 -11.41 -0.28 9.80
C HIS A 128 -10.16 -1.01 9.35
N VAL A 129 -9.85 -2.13 9.97
CA VAL A 129 -8.66 -2.92 9.65
C VAL A 129 -9.02 -4.38 9.45
N LEU A 130 -8.59 -4.97 8.35
CA LEU A 130 -8.59 -6.42 8.12
C LEU A 130 -7.17 -6.96 8.32
N ALA A 131 -6.96 -7.74 9.37
CA ALA A 131 -5.66 -8.30 9.71
C ALA A 131 -5.74 -9.74 10.20
N ARG A 132 -4.86 -10.62 9.66
CA ARG A 132 -4.83 -12.04 10.00
C ARG A 132 -4.63 -12.32 11.49
N ASN A 133 -3.83 -11.51 12.17
CA ASN A 133 -3.44 -11.69 13.58
C ASN A 133 -3.91 -10.52 14.46
N GLY A 134 -4.94 -9.79 14.02
CA GLY A 134 -5.37 -8.55 14.68
C GLY A 134 -4.33 -7.43 14.59
N VAL A 135 -4.54 -6.38 15.38
CA VAL A 135 -3.65 -5.22 15.48
C VAL A 135 -2.84 -5.35 16.78
N GLN A 136 -1.52 -5.37 16.66
CA GLN A 136 -0.58 -5.47 17.78
C GLN A 136 0.25 -4.20 17.89
N PRO A 137 0.73 -3.78 19.08
CA PRO A 137 1.74 -2.73 19.22
C PRO A 137 3.02 -3.04 18.41
N GLN A 138 3.68 -1.98 17.92
CA GLN A 138 4.90 -2.08 17.09
C GLN A 138 5.90 -1.01 17.52
N HIS A 139 6.50 -1.13 18.72
CA HIS A 139 7.44 -0.14 19.25
C HIS A 139 8.86 -0.30 18.69
N GLU A 140 9.26 -1.56 18.40
CA GLU A 140 10.64 -1.91 18.00
C GLU A 140 10.97 -1.60 16.53
N LEU A 141 9.97 -1.22 15.73
CA LEU A 141 10.16 -0.94 14.31
C LEU A 141 10.53 0.52 14.09
N TYR A 142 11.46 0.75 13.15
CA TYR A 142 11.80 2.10 12.74
C TYR A 142 10.56 2.82 12.18
N ARG A 143 10.39 4.06 12.59
CA ARG A 143 9.44 5.04 12.05
C ARG A 143 9.95 6.45 12.29
N VAL A 144 9.49 7.40 11.52
CA VAL A 144 9.74 8.82 11.76
C VAL A 144 9.10 9.24 13.10
N PRO A 145 9.79 9.95 13.98
CA PRO A 145 9.21 10.39 15.25
C PRO A 145 7.88 11.15 15.06
N GLY A 146 6.88 10.83 15.89
CA GLY A 146 5.57 11.47 15.86
C GLY A 146 4.64 10.95 14.75
N THR A 147 5.01 9.88 14.05
CA THR A 147 4.20 9.26 12.98
C THR A 147 3.68 7.87 13.36
N GLY A 148 2.75 7.38 12.56
CA GLY A 148 2.17 6.05 12.69
C GLY A 148 1.22 5.90 13.89
N ASP A 149 1.03 4.64 14.26
CA ASP A 149 0.20 4.19 15.38
C ASP A 149 0.94 3.08 16.12
N PRO A 150 1.98 3.43 16.93
CA PRO A 150 2.83 2.44 17.58
C PRO A 150 2.08 1.54 18.56
N ASP A 151 1.04 2.03 19.18
CA ASP A 151 0.22 1.29 20.15
C ASP A 151 -0.90 0.47 19.49
N GLY A 152 -1.24 0.76 18.22
CA GLY A 152 -2.31 0.08 17.49
C GLY A 152 -3.71 0.46 17.97
N VAL A 153 -3.91 1.71 18.39
CA VAL A 153 -5.15 2.19 19.04
C VAL A 153 -6.04 3.04 18.12
N LEU A 154 -5.60 3.38 16.92
CA LEU A 154 -6.38 4.22 16.00
C LEU A 154 -7.55 3.51 15.32
N PRO A 155 -7.54 2.19 15.03
CA PRO A 155 -8.67 1.51 14.43
C PRO A 155 -9.94 1.63 15.29
N ASP A 156 -11.06 1.99 14.64
CA ASP A 156 -12.39 1.95 15.26
C ASP A 156 -12.92 0.52 15.29
N GLU A 157 -12.51 -0.31 14.29
CA GLU A 157 -12.91 -1.71 14.21
C GLU A 157 -11.81 -2.56 13.56
N VAL A 158 -11.63 -3.77 14.08
CA VAL A 158 -10.63 -4.73 13.59
C VAL A 158 -11.31 -6.05 13.24
N PHE A 159 -11.17 -6.48 11.99
CA PHE A 159 -11.73 -7.69 11.45
C PHE A 159 -10.66 -8.76 11.23
N ASP A 160 -11.01 -10.00 11.49
CA ASP A 160 -10.25 -11.16 11.06
C ASP A 160 -10.67 -11.61 9.64
N LEU A 161 -9.95 -12.58 9.06
CA LEU A 161 -10.24 -13.05 7.70
C LEU A 161 -11.60 -13.75 7.54
N LYS A 162 -12.23 -14.20 8.63
CA LYS A 162 -13.55 -14.83 8.58
C LYS A 162 -14.66 -13.79 8.37
N HIS A 163 -14.41 -12.56 8.82
CA HIS A 163 -15.31 -11.42 8.70
C HIS A 163 -14.94 -10.50 7.52
N LYS A 164 -14.15 -11.01 6.54
CA LYS A 164 -13.72 -10.24 5.36
C LYS A 164 -14.87 -9.61 4.58
N SER A 165 -15.96 -10.34 4.39
CA SER A 165 -17.12 -9.84 3.64
C SER A 165 -17.81 -8.68 4.38
N GLU A 166 -17.93 -8.78 5.69
CA GLU A 166 -18.47 -7.71 6.55
C GLU A 166 -17.57 -6.47 6.49
N PHE A 167 -16.26 -6.66 6.65
CA PHE A 167 -15.28 -5.59 6.47
C PHE A 167 -15.46 -4.86 5.14
N LEU A 168 -15.47 -5.60 4.01
CA LEU A 168 -15.53 -5.01 2.67
C LEU A 168 -16.83 -4.25 2.42
N SER A 169 -17.97 -4.76 2.88
CA SER A 169 -19.29 -4.17 2.63
C SER A 169 -19.51 -2.82 3.32
N GLY A 170 -18.70 -2.50 4.33
CA GLY A 170 -18.81 -1.26 5.11
C GLY A 170 -17.90 -0.12 4.66
N LEU A 171 -17.15 -0.27 3.55
CA LEU A 171 -16.09 0.67 3.20
C LEU A 171 -16.52 1.72 2.16
N ASP A 172 -16.08 2.96 2.37
CA ASP A 172 -16.01 3.99 1.33
C ASP A 172 -14.67 3.96 0.59
N PHE A 173 -13.59 3.63 1.30
CA PHE A 173 -12.24 3.48 0.75
C PHE A 173 -11.63 2.16 1.18
N LEU A 174 -11.05 1.41 0.24
CA LEU A 174 -10.22 0.24 0.52
C LEU A 174 -8.77 0.55 0.17
N ILE A 175 -7.85 0.42 1.12
CA ILE A 175 -6.40 0.56 0.91
C ILE A 175 -5.73 -0.80 1.09
N ILE A 176 -5.01 -1.24 0.05
CA ILE A 176 -4.20 -2.46 0.10
C ILE A 176 -2.85 -2.11 0.71
N ALA A 177 -2.57 -2.65 1.91
CA ALA A 177 -1.35 -2.37 2.68
C ALA A 177 -0.61 -3.66 3.07
N LEU A 178 -0.48 -4.58 2.12
CA LEU A 178 0.13 -5.90 2.27
C LEU A 178 1.46 -5.98 1.50
N PRO A 179 2.46 -6.71 2.00
CA PRO A 179 3.63 -7.04 1.20
C PRO A 179 3.25 -8.06 0.11
N LEU A 180 3.91 -7.98 -1.06
CA LEU A 180 3.77 -9.01 -2.09
C LEU A 180 4.63 -10.23 -1.72
N ASN A 181 3.99 -11.38 -1.68
CA ASN A 181 4.63 -12.69 -1.51
C ASN A 181 3.71 -13.77 -2.11
N ALA A 182 4.12 -15.04 -2.02
CA ALA A 182 3.34 -16.16 -2.58
C ALA A 182 1.91 -16.23 -1.99
N GLY A 183 1.71 -15.85 -0.73
CA GLY A 183 0.40 -15.89 -0.06
C GLY A 183 -0.47 -14.66 -0.29
N THR A 184 0.08 -13.57 -0.87
CA THR A 184 -0.67 -12.33 -1.13
C THR A 184 -0.82 -12.01 -2.62
N ARG A 185 -0.12 -12.73 -3.49
CA ARG A 185 -0.29 -12.60 -4.94
C ARG A 185 -1.69 -13.07 -5.36
N GLY A 186 -2.44 -12.19 -6.04
CA GLY A 186 -3.81 -12.46 -6.47
C GLY A 186 -4.81 -12.63 -5.32
N LEU A 187 -4.48 -12.15 -4.13
CA LEU A 187 -5.29 -12.28 -2.93
C LEU A 187 -6.64 -11.56 -3.05
N VAL A 188 -6.64 -10.37 -3.66
CA VAL A 188 -7.87 -9.61 -3.91
C VAL A 188 -8.49 -10.09 -5.21
N THR A 189 -9.66 -10.69 -5.10
CA THR A 189 -10.38 -11.37 -6.19
C THR A 189 -11.56 -10.55 -6.69
N ALA A 190 -12.19 -11.03 -7.77
CA ALA A 190 -13.44 -10.47 -8.27
C ALA A 190 -14.57 -10.51 -7.24
N GLU A 191 -14.61 -11.55 -6.40
CA GLU A 191 -15.59 -11.68 -5.32
C GLU A 191 -15.41 -10.58 -4.28
N ASP A 192 -14.15 -10.29 -3.90
CA ASP A 192 -13.82 -9.23 -2.95
C ASP A 192 -14.22 -7.85 -3.48
N LEU A 193 -13.96 -7.60 -4.77
CA LEU A 193 -14.33 -6.33 -5.41
C LEU A 193 -15.85 -6.16 -5.53
N ARG A 194 -16.59 -7.25 -5.74
CA ARG A 194 -18.08 -7.21 -5.74
C ARG A 194 -18.68 -7.03 -4.34
N ALA A 195 -17.95 -7.42 -3.30
CA ALA A 195 -18.39 -7.23 -1.92
C ALA A 195 -18.31 -5.78 -1.46
N LEU A 196 -17.55 -4.93 -2.15
CA LEU A 196 -17.47 -3.50 -1.89
C LEU A 196 -18.76 -2.78 -2.33
N PRO A 197 -19.16 -1.69 -1.65
CA PRO A 197 -20.18 -0.79 -2.16
C PRO A 197 -19.82 -0.24 -3.55
N LYS A 198 -20.81 -0.06 -4.43
CA LYS A 198 -20.57 0.52 -5.77
C LYS A 198 -19.96 1.93 -5.73
N THR A 199 -20.10 2.62 -4.62
CA THR A 199 -19.49 3.93 -4.38
C THR A 199 -18.08 3.85 -3.80
N ALA A 200 -17.59 2.65 -3.48
CA ALA A 200 -16.29 2.48 -2.88
C ALA A 200 -15.15 2.81 -3.85
N LEU A 201 -14.08 3.33 -3.29
CA LEU A 201 -12.86 3.72 -4.00
C LEU A 201 -11.68 2.87 -3.50
N LEU A 202 -10.91 2.31 -4.43
CA LEU A 202 -9.79 1.42 -4.13
C LEU A 202 -8.46 2.16 -4.30
N LEU A 203 -7.55 2.03 -3.32
CA LEU A 203 -6.19 2.52 -3.42
C LEU A 203 -5.19 1.36 -3.27
N ASN A 204 -4.24 1.27 -4.18
CA ASN A 204 -3.18 0.28 -4.09
C ASN A 204 -1.78 0.92 -4.12
N PRO A 205 -1.26 1.34 -2.96
CA PRO A 205 0.12 1.80 -2.82
C PRO A 205 1.12 0.64 -2.64
N ALA A 206 0.63 -0.59 -2.53
CA ALA A 206 1.48 -1.74 -2.20
C ALA A 206 2.15 -2.34 -3.44
N ARG A 207 1.45 -3.25 -4.16
CA ARG A 207 1.94 -3.88 -5.40
C ARG A 207 0.74 -4.28 -6.26
N GLY A 208 0.82 -4.02 -7.58
CA GLY A 208 -0.22 -4.39 -8.54
C GLY A 208 -0.68 -5.85 -8.41
N PRO A 209 0.23 -6.83 -8.46
CA PRO A 209 -0.11 -8.25 -8.44
C PRO A 209 -0.80 -8.79 -7.17
N ILE A 210 -1.01 -7.99 -6.14
CA ILE A 210 -1.84 -8.38 -4.97
C ILE A 210 -3.32 -8.46 -5.38
N ILE A 211 -3.75 -7.60 -6.30
CA ILE A 211 -5.09 -7.62 -6.87
C ILE A 211 -5.03 -8.40 -8.19
N GLN A 212 -6.00 -9.26 -8.46
CA GLN A 212 -6.10 -9.90 -9.77
C GLN A 212 -6.41 -8.86 -10.84
N GLU A 213 -5.51 -8.66 -11.81
CA GLU A 213 -5.60 -7.61 -12.83
C GLU A 213 -6.92 -7.65 -13.60
N ALA A 214 -7.28 -8.82 -14.10
CA ALA A 214 -8.52 -9.01 -14.83
C ALA A 214 -9.76 -8.66 -13.98
N ALA A 215 -9.73 -8.98 -12.67
CA ALA A 215 -10.81 -8.66 -11.77
C ALA A 215 -10.94 -7.15 -11.54
N LEU A 216 -9.81 -6.44 -11.40
CA LEU A 216 -9.81 -4.97 -11.24
C LEU A 216 -10.32 -4.28 -12.51
N LEU A 217 -9.84 -4.70 -13.68
CA LEU A 217 -10.31 -4.16 -14.97
C LEU A 217 -11.81 -4.38 -15.15
N GLN A 218 -12.31 -5.58 -14.83
CA GLN A 218 -13.72 -5.88 -14.90
C GLN A 218 -14.54 -5.05 -13.90
N ALA A 219 -14.05 -4.90 -12.66
CA ALA A 219 -14.73 -4.11 -11.62
C ALA A 219 -14.90 -2.64 -12.02
N LEU A 220 -13.88 -2.05 -12.64
CA LEU A 220 -13.93 -0.67 -13.13
C LEU A 220 -14.85 -0.54 -14.37
N ASN A 221 -14.76 -1.46 -15.33
CA ASN A 221 -15.56 -1.41 -16.55
C ASN A 221 -17.06 -1.65 -16.30
N GLU A 222 -17.39 -2.54 -15.36
CA GLU A 222 -18.77 -2.88 -15.02
C GLU A 222 -19.33 -2.05 -13.85
N GLY A 223 -18.52 -1.14 -13.27
CA GLY A 223 -18.95 -0.25 -12.18
C GLY A 223 -19.27 -0.99 -10.89
N TRP A 224 -18.49 -2.03 -10.53
CA TRP A 224 -18.60 -2.67 -9.21
C TRP A 224 -18.08 -1.77 -8.12
N ILE A 225 -17.09 -0.93 -8.44
CA ILE A 225 -16.52 0.13 -7.60
C ILE A 225 -16.51 1.44 -8.37
N ALA A 226 -16.47 2.56 -7.66
CA ALA A 226 -16.54 3.90 -8.29
C ALA A 226 -15.21 4.31 -8.97
N GLY A 227 -14.09 3.78 -8.54
CA GLY A 227 -12.79 4.12 -9.09
C GLY A 227 -11.63 3.52 -8.33
N ALA A 228 -10.42 3.73 -8.86
CA ALA A 228 -9.20 3.27 -8.22
C ALA A 228 -8.04 4.26 -8.42
N ALA A 229 -7.12 4.30 -7.46
CA ALA A 229 -5.80 4.93 -7.56
C ALA A 229 -4.71 3.87 -7.34
N LEU A 230 -3.79 3.76 -8.29
CA LEU A 230 -2.70 2.78 -8.26
C LEU A 230 -1.37 3.53 -8.26
N ASP A 231 -0.56 3.31 -7.23
CA ASP A 231 0.81 3.82 -7.12
C ASP A 231 1.82 2.82 -7.71
N THR A 232 1.37 1.59 -7.91
CA THR A 232 2.17 0.47 -8.41
C THR A 232 1.39 -0.28 -9.49
N HIS A 233 2.10 -0.73 -10.52
CA HIS A 233 1.50 -1.40 -11.67
C HIS A 233 1.79 -2.91 -11.70
N TYR A 234 1.22 -3.63 -12.69
CA TYR A 234 1.41 -5.07 -12.87
C TYR A 234 2.68 -5.39 -13.66
N HIS A 235 3.07 -4.48 -14.54
CA HIS A 235 4.24 -4.60 -15.41
C HIS A 235 5.09 -3.33 -15.29
N TYR A 236 6.41 -3.52 -15.16
CA TYR A 236 7.42 -2.47 -15.12
C TYR A 236 8.42 -2.70 -16.24
#